data_f2ddafc8e469f3bb401edadc91db05d2
#
_entry.id   f2ddafc8e469f3bb401edadc91db05d2
#
_cell.length_a   1.000
_cell.length_b   1.000
_cell.length_c   1.000
_cell.angle_alpha   90.00
_cell.angle_beta   90.00
_cell.angle_gamma   90.00
#
_symmetry.space_group_name_H-M   'P 1'
#
loop_
_entity.id
_entity.type
_entity.pdbx_description
1 polymer ?
#
loop_
_entity_poly.entity_id
_entity_poly.type
_entity_poly.pdbx_seq_one_letter_code
_entity_poly.pdbx_strand_id
1 'polypeptide(L)'
;MQILKTGSTGAEVALMQTALSRAQHGGPAPDGIFGGATKSALQAFQRSRGLTPDGIFGAESERALAPWLRGYAVHTIRPGDSLFSLAERYDASLAAIETANPALDPFTLRPGQKLVVPLPFSVVPTDIPWCSALMDYAVDGLTHRYPQLRAESIGRSVLSRPVWALTVGDGLRRVLYSAAHHANEWITTPLLMKYLETLLHADAAGETVFGYPAEDILFRATLTLVPLVDPDGVDLVTGALPEGEAKERAAAIAADFPAIPYPDGWKANIAGVDLNLQYPAGWDTARAIKFAQGYDRPAPRDFVGDAPLTAPESAALAAFTEALDPALVLAYHTQGNVIYWKYLNFEPEGSRALAEQFAAVSGYAYEDTPYASGFAGYKDWFIQNFDRPGYTIECGLGENPLPLSQFESIWSANLGILTLAALGI
;
A
#
# COMPACT_ATOMS: atom_id res chain seq x y z
N MET A 1 3.84 14.13 -8.30
CA MET A 1 5.15 14.18 -7.56
C MET A 1 5.65 15.62 -7.45
N GLN A 2 6.50 15.90 -6.45
CA GLN A 2 7.16 17.20 -6.32
C GLN A 2 8.26 17.40 -7.38
N ILE A 3 8.78 18.63 -7.52
CA ILE A 3 9.93 18.90 -8.42
C ILE A 3 11.20 18.31 -7.79
N LEU A 4 11.86 17.36 -8.50
CA LEU A 4 13.10 16.73 -8.04
C LEU A 4 14.30 17.25 -8.84
N LYS A 5 15.41 17.49 -8.13
CA LYS A 5 16.66 17.99 -8.69
C LYS A 5 17.86 17.51 -7.88
N THR A 6 19.05 17.77 -8.31
CA THR A 6 20.27 17.45 -7.55
C THR A 6 20.17 17.93 -6.10
N GLY A 7 20.38 17.02 -5.15
CA GLY A 7 20.23 17.21 -3.70
C GLY A 7 18.88 16.78 -3.14
N SER A 8 17.85 16.49 -3.97
CA SER A 8 16.61 15.86 -3.52
C SER A 8 16.88 14.44 -3.03
N THR A 9 16.15 13.99 -2.00
CA THR A 9 16.25 12.64 -1.42
C THR A 9 14.85 12.09 -1.11
N GLY A 10 14.75 10.78 -0.83
CA GLY A 10 13.54 10.11 -0.37
C GLY A 10 12.85 9.25 -1.42
N ALA A 11 11.66 8.74 -1.05
CA ALA A 11 10.92 7.73 -1.83
C ALA A 11 10.55 8.19 -3.25
N GLU A 12 10.20 9.46 -3.46
CA GLU A 12 9.89 9.96 -4.82
C GLU A 12 11.11 9.96 -5.74
N VAL A 13 12.33 10.17 -5.19
CA VAL A 13 13.57 10.05 -5.97
C VAL A 13 13.81 8.58 -6.35
N ALA A 14 13.64 7.65 -5.42
CA ALA A 14 13.77 6.22 -5.69
C ALA A 14 12.74 5.75 -6.75
N LEU A 15 11.51 6.23 -6.67
CA LEU A 15 10.45 5.96 -7.66
C LEU A 15 10.86 6.47 -9.06
N MET A 16 11.34 7.70 -9.17
CA MET A 16 11.82 8.26 -10.44
C MET A 16 13.03 7.47 -11.00
N GLN A 17 13.98 7.10 -10.14
CA GLN A 17 15.13 6.27 -10.54
C GLN A 17 14.69 4.90 -11.07
N THR A 18 13.74 4.23 -10.39
CA THR A 18 13.13 2.99 -10.85
C THR A 18 12.49 3.15 -12.24
N ALA A 19 11.72 4.22 -12.44
CA ALA A 19 11.09 4.48 -13.74
C ALA A 19 12.11 4.78 -14.85
N LEU A 20 13.21 5.50 -14.56
CA LEU A 20 14.31 5.73 -15.51
C LEU A 20 15.01 4.41 -15.88
N SER A 21 15.24 3.53 -14.93
CA SER A 21 15.80 2.19 -15.18
C SER A 21 14.87 1.35 -16.06
N ARG A 22 13.57 1.31 -15.76
CA ARG A 22 12.54 0.65 -16.58
C ARG A 22 12.47 1.22 -18.00
N ALA A 23 12.73 2.52 -18.17
CA ALA A 23 12.81 3.20 -19.46
C ALA A 23 14.16 2.98 -20.19
N GLN A 24 15.03 2.12 -19.68
CA GLN A 24 16.35 1.78 -20.24
C GLN A 24 17.32 2.97 -20.37
N HIS A 25 17.17 3.99 -19.53
CA HIS A 25 18.06 5.15 -19.52
C HIS A 25 19.21 5.04 -18.51
N GLY A 26 19.36 3.89 -17.87
CA GLY A 26 20.43 3.64 -16.90
C GLY A 26 20.27 4.50 -15.64
N GLY A 27 21.32 4.48 -14.82
CA GLY A 27 21.35 5.22 -13.57
C GLY A 27 21.92 4.34 -12.45
N PRO A 28 22.11 4.89 -11.26
CA PRO A 28 22.39 4.08 -10.08
C PRO A 28 21.18 3.19 -9.75
N ALA A 29 21.39 2.16 -8.94
CA ALA A 29 20.29 1.50 -8.25
C ALA A 29 19.40 2.57 -7.60
N PRO A 30 18.08 2.33 -7.43
CA PRO A 30 17.17 3.32 -6.86
C PRO A 30 17.44 3.52 -5.36
N ASP A 31 18.45 4.35 -5.07
CA ASP A 31 18.95 4.65 -3.72
C ASP A 31 18.23 5.82 -3.03
N GLY A 32 17.30 6.47 -3.75
CA GLY A 32 16.58 7.63 -3.25
C GLY A 32 17.43 8.89 -3.13
N ILE A 33 18.60 8.97 -3.78
CA ILE A 33 19.49 10.12 -3.73
C ILE A 33 19.65 10.72 -5.15
N PHE A 34 19.19 11.94 -5.36
CA PHE A 34 19.33 12.63 -6.62
C PHE A 34 20.76 13.20 -6.76
N GLY A 35 21.70 12.33 -7.11
CA GLY A 35 23.10 12.68 -7.37
C GLY A 35 23.39 13.00 -8.83
N GLY A 36 24.71 13.11 -9.16
CA GLY A 36 25.18 13.39 -10.53
C GLY A 36 24.81 12.29 -11.54
N ALA A 37 24.83 11.01 -11.11
CA ALA A 37 24.44 9.89 -11.97
C ALA A 37 22.94 9.94 -12.29
N THR A 38 22.09 10.20 -11.32
CA THR A 38 20.64 10.37 -11.49
C THR A 38 20.34 11.55 -12.43
N LYS A 39 21.03 12.69 -12.25
CA LYS A 39 20.91 13.84 -13.15
C LYS A 39 21.26 13.47 -14.58
N SER A 40 22.36 12.76 -14.79
CA SER A 40 22.83 12.34 -16.12
C SER A 40 21.83 11.40 -16.79
N ALA A 41 21.26 10.43 -16.06
CA ALA A 41 20.23 9.52 -16.55
C ALA A 41 18.95 10.29 -16.95
N LEU A 42 18.48 11.22 -16.09
CA LEU A 42 17.33 12.05 -16.40
C LEU A 42 17.56 12.92 -17.65
N GLN A 43 18.73 13.54 -17.77
CA GLN A 43 19.08 14.31 -18.98
C GLN A 43 19.12 13.46 -20.25
N ALA A 44 19.61 12.21 -20.15
CA ALA A 44 19.58 11.27 -21.28
C ALA A 44 18.14 10.93 -21.67
N PHE A 45 17.28 10.66 -20.68
CA PHE A 45 15.85 10.45 -20.90
C PHE A 45 15.17 11.66 -21.53
N GLN A 46 15.38 12.87 -20.99
CA GLN A 46 14.81 14.11 -21.51
C GLN A 46 15.22 14.31 -23.00
N ARG A 47 16.50 14.13 -23.36
CA ARG A 47 16.96 14.18 -24.76
C ARG A 47 16.25 13.17 -25.66
N SER A 48 16.08 11.92 -25.18
CA SER A 48 15.42 10.87 -25.96
C SER A 48 13.93 11.16 -26.22
N ARG A 49 13.33 12.03 -25.39
CA ARG A 49 11.92 12.45 -25.51
C ARG A 49 11.74 13.82 -26.15
N GLY A 50 12.83 14.46 -26.61
CA GLY A 50 12.79 15.82 -27.22
C GLY A 50 12.46 16.90 -26.17
N LEU A 51 12.68 16.64 -24.87
CA LEU A 51 12.55 17.62 -23.80
C LEU A 51 13.86 18.39 -23.60
N THR A 52 13.77 19.57 -22.97
CA THR A 52 14.97 20.30 -22.52
C THR A 52 15.74 19.47 -21.51
N PRO A 53 17.04 19.14 -21.77
CA PRO A 53 17.79 18.25 -20.87
C PRO A 53 18.42 19.04 -19.71
N ASP A 54 17.58 19.67 -18.88
CA ASP A 54 17.99 20.48 -17.72
C ASP A 54 18.39 19.64 -16.51
N GLY A 55 17.95 18.37 -16.48
CA GLY A 55 18.18 17.46 -15.36
C GLY A 55 17.32 17.82 -14.14
N ILE A 56 16.15 18.46 -14.36
CA ILE A 56 15.13 18.73 -13.37
C ILE A 56 13.91 17.84 -13.69
N PHE A 57 13.45 17.06 -12.71
CA PHE A 57 12.24 16.27 -12.86
C PHE A 57 11.03 17.11 -12.45
N GLY A 58 10.38 17.69 -13.44
CA GLY A 58 9.14 18.45 -13.30
C GLY A 58 8.03 17.82 -14.14
N ALA A 59 6.89 18.51 -14.25
CA ALA A 59 5.66 18.02 -14.87
C ALA A 59 5.83 17.46 -16.31
N GLU A 60 6.73 18.03 -17.12
CA GLU A 60 6.99 17.52 -18.48
C GLU A 60 7.73 16.18 -18.45
N SER A 61 8.76 16.08 -17.61
CA SER A 61 9.52 14.84 -17.43
C SER A 61 8.65 13.75 -16.81
N GLU A 62 7.83 14.08 -15.82
CA GLU A 62 6.88 13.18 -15.18
C GLU A 62 5.86 12.64 -16.20
N ARG A 63 5.26 13.50 -17.01
CA ARG A 63 4.33 13.10 -18.08
C ARG A 63 4.98 12.17 -19.10
N ALA A 64 6.22 12.47 -19.49
CA ALA A 64 6.96 11.63 -20.42
C ALA A 64 7.36 10.28 -19.82
N LEU A 65 7.65 10.23 -18.50
CA LEU A 65 8.04 9.03 -17.77
C LEU A 65 6.83 8.21 -17.26
N ALA A 66 5.61 8.76 -17.34
CA ALA A 66 4.40 8.16 -16.82
C ALA A 66 4.16 6.69 -17.21
N PRO A 67 4.45 6.20 -18.44
CA PRO A 67 4.28 4.78 -18.75
C PRO A 67 5.10 3.84 -17.85
N TRP A 68 6.31 4.26 -17.47
CA TRP A 68 7.19 3.46 -16.61
C TRP A 68 6.93 3.64 -15.11
N LEU A 69 6.25 4.73 -14.72
CA LEU A 69 5.75 4.94 -13.37
C LEU A 69 4.54 4.04 -13.08
N ARG A 70 3.60 3.93 -14.03
CA ARG A 70 2.33 3.20 -13.88
C ARG A 70 2.30 1.81 -14.52
N GLY A 71 3.31 1.43 -15.30
CA GLY A 71 3.45 0.07 -15.86
C GLY A 71 2.64 -0.20 -17.12
N TYR A 72 2.07 0.81 -17.79
CA TYR A 72 1.38 0.64 -19.05
C TYR A 72 1.55 1.84 -19.98
N ALA A 73 1.44 1.60 -21.28
CA ALA A 73 1.32 2.64 -22.31
C ALA A 73 -0.08 2.63 -22.92
N VAL A 74 -0.54 3.78 -23.40
CA VAL A 74 -1.76 3.87 -24.23
C VAL A 74 -1.32 4.01 -25.68
N HIS A 75 -1.67 2.99 -26.49
CA HIS A 75 -1.39 3.00 -27.92
C HIS A 75 -2.63 3.38 -28.71
N THR A 76 -2.46 4.27 -29.70
CA THR A 76 -3.51 4.55 -30.68
C THR A 76 -3.25 3.72 -31.94
N ILE A 77 -4.17 2.83 -32.29
CA ILE A 77 -4.07 1.92 -33.43
C ILE A 77 -3.85 2.70 -34.73
N ARG A 78 -2.89 2.25 -35.50
CA ARG A 78 -2.56 2.77 -36.83
C ARG A 78 -2.89 1.72 -37.91
N PRO A 79 -3.06 2.14 -39.19
CA PRO A 79 -3.19 1.16 -40.26
C PRO A 79 -2.00 0.21 -40.30
N GLY A 80 -2.28 -1.11 -40.32
CA GLY A 80 -1.26 -2.16 -40.31
C GLY A 80 -0.83 -2.65 -38.91
N ASP A 81 -1.29 -2.04 -37.81
CA ASP A 81 -1.06 -2.57 -36.46
C ASP A 81 -1.87 -3.86 -36.26
N SER A 82 -1.27 -4.80 -35.55
CA SER A 82 -1.91 -6.01 -35.01
C SER A 82 -1.52 -6.15 -33.53
N LEU A 83 -2.29 -6.91 -32.75
CA LEU A 83 -1.90 -7.15 -31.34
C LEU A 83 -0.51 -7.80 -31.26
N PHE A 84 -0.18 -8.69 -32.19
CA PHE A 84 1.14 -9.31 -32.26
C PHE A 84 2.25 -8.27 -32.48
N SER A 85 2.10 -7.39 -33.47
CA SER A 85 3.10 -6.34 -33.74
C SER A 85 3.22 -5.34 -32.59
N LEU A 86 2.15 -5.11 -31.83
CA LEU A 86 2.17 -4.26 -30.63
C LEU A 86 2.86 -4.98 -29.47
N ALA A 87 2.58 -6.28 -29.28
CA ALA A 87 3.28 -7.08 -28.29
C ALA A 87 4.80 -7.05 -28.49
N GLU A 88 5.27 -7.27 -29.74
CA GLU A 88 6.70 -7.16 -30.08
C GLU A 88 7.26 -5.74 -29.83
N ARG A 89 6.53 -4.69 -30.25
CA ARG A 89 6.97 -3.29 -30.14
C ARG A 89 7.17 -2.85 -28.70
N TYR A 90 6.32 -3.31 -27.78
CA TYR A 90 6.32 -2.91 -26.38
C TYR A 90 6.97 -3.93 -25.46
N ASP A 91 7.48 -5.04 -26.00
CA ASP A 91 7.97 -6.19 -25.22
C ASP A 91 6.92 -6.70 -24.24
N ALA A 92 5.64 -6.68 -24.65
CA ALA A 92 4.48 -7.08 -23.86
C ALA A 92 4.03 -8.48 -24.24
N SER A 93 3.38 -9.21 -23.34
CA SER A 93 2.71 -10.46 -23.72
C SER A 93 1.37 -10.17 -24.39
N LEU A 94 0.99 -10.99 -25.38
CA LEU A 94 -0.29 -10.89 -26.05
C LEU A 94 -1.44 -11.04 -25.03
N ALA A 95 -1.35 -12.04 -24.16
CA ALA A 95 -2.33 -12.29 -23.11
C ALA A 95 -2.52 -11.08 -22.17
N ALA A 96 -1.42 -10.39 -21.79
CA ALA A 96 -1.53 -9.18 -20.98
C ALA A 96 -2.27 -8.06 -21.71
N ILE A 97 -2.05 -7.88 -23.01
CA ILE A 97 -2.78 -6.89 -23.82
C ILE A 97 -4.27 -7.26 -23.87
N GLU A 98 -4.62 -8.52 -24.09
CA GLU A 98 -5.99 -9.01 -24.12
C GLU A 98 -6.68 -8.82 -22.75
N THR A 99 -6.01 -9.19 -21.66
CA THR A 99 -6.50 -8.97 -20.28
C THR A 99 -6.81 -7.50 -20.01
N ALA A 100 -5.92 -6.60 -20.40
CA ALA A 100 -6.09 -5.17 -20.18
C ALA A 100 -7.17 -4.52 -21.08
N ASN A 101 -7.64 -5.24 -22.12
CA ASN A 101 -8.61 -4.72 -23.09
C ASN A 101 -9.74 -5.74 -23.38
N PRO A 102 -10.54 -6.16 -22.39
CA PRO A 102 -11.48 -7.27 -22.52
C PRO A 102 -12.60 -7.04 -23.55
N ALA A 103 -12.88 -5.78 -23.91
CA ALA A 103 -13.86 -5.43 -24.93
C ALA A 103 -13.27 -5.37 -26.36
N LEU A 104 -11.97 -5.66 -26.51
CA LEU A 104 -11.28 -5.60 -27.79
C LEU A 104 -11.49 -6.90 -28.58
N ASP A 105 -11.94 -6.78 -29.83
CA ASP A 105 -11.87 -7.89 -30.78
C ASP A 105 -10.51 -7.86 -31.50
N PRO A 106 -9.63 -8.85 -31.26
CA PRO A 106 -8.29 -8.89 -31.83
C PRO A 106 -8.26 -8.97 -33.37
N PHE A 107 -9.36 -9.37 -34.00
CA PHE A 107 -9.48 -9.52 -35.44
C PHE A 107 -10.01 -8.25 -36.14
N THR A 108 -10.55 -7.29 -35.40
CA THR A 108 -11.18 -6.08 -35.96
C THR A 108 -10.64 -4.79 -35.38
N LEU A 109 -9.30 -4.68 -35.28
CA LEU A 109 -8.65 -3.43 -34.83
C LEU A 109 -8.95 -2.27 -35.77
N ARG A 110 -9.41 -1.13 -35.22
CA ARG A 110 -9.76 0.05 -36.00
C ARG A 110 -8.73 1.16 -35.79
N PRO A 111 -8.18 1.76 -36.87
CA PRO A 111 -7.34 2.94 -36.75
C PRO A 111 -8.01 4.05 -35.93
N GLY A 112 -7.25 4.65 -35.01
CA GLY A 112 -7.75 5.65 -34.04
C GLY A 112 -8.28 5.08 -32.72
N GLN A 113 -8.55 3.77 -32.62
CA GLN A 113 -8.89 3.12 -31.36
C GLN A 113 -7.69 3.16 -30.41
N LYS A 114 -7.95 3.42 -29.13
CA LYS A 114 -6.94 3.36 -28.08
C LYS A 114 -6.98 2.02 -27.36
N LEU A 115 -5.83 1.49 -27.05
CA LEU A 115 -5.70 0.31 -26.22
C LEU A 115 -4.60 0.46 -25.17
N VAL A 116 -4.77 -0.20 -24.04
CA VAL A 116 -3.78 -0.30 -22.96
C VAL A 116 -2.78 -1.39 -23.34
N VAL A 117 -1.50 -1.07 -23.27
CA VAL A 117 -0.41 -2.03 -23.45
C VAL A 117 0.36 -2.14 -22.14
N PRO A 118 0.18 -3.22 -21.37
CA PRO A 118 1.00 -3.48 -20.18
C PRO A 118 2.47 -3.58 -20.55
N LEU A 119 3.34 -2.93 -19.77
CA LEU A 119 4.78 -3.03 -19.94
C LEU A 119 5.34 -4.26 -19.19
N PRO A 120 6.51 -4.83 -19.60
CA PRO A 120 6.98 -6.13 -19.13
C PRO A 120 7.67 -6.08 -17.76
N PHE A 121 7.04 -5.46 -16.78
CA PHE A 121 7.51 -5.41 -15.39
C PHE A 121 6.33 -5.32 -14.42
N SER A 122 6.55 -5.72 -13.16
CA SER A 122 5.61 -5.57 -12.07
C SER A 122 5.30 -4.09 -11.79
N VAL A 123 4.03 -3.75 -11.60
CA VAL A 123 3.62 -2.39 -11.20
C VAL A 123 4.10 -2.10 -9.78
N VAL A 124 4.07 -3.12 -8.93
CA VAL A 124 4.37 -3.05 -7.50
C VAL A 124 5.85 -3.32 -7.23
N PRO A 125 6.71 -2.28 -7.06
CA PRO A 125 8.08 -2.48 -6.63
C PRO A 125 8.14 -2.87 -5.15
N THR A 126 9.06 -3.76 -4.80
CA THR A 126 9.26 -4.23 -3.43
C THR A 126 10.65 -3.92 -2.90
N ASP A 127 11.44 -3.21 -3.68
CA ASP A 127 12.86 -2.89 -3.48
C ASP A 127 13.11 -1.39 -3.24
N ILE A 128 12.05 -0.59 -3.15
CA ILE A 128 12.11 0.85 -2.83
C ILE A 128 11.11 1.21 -1.73
N PRO A 129 11.35 2.32 -0.97
CA PRO A 129 10.38 2.83 -0.03
C PRO A 129 9.08 3.27 -0.72
N TRP A 130 7.94 2.98 -0.08
CA TRP A 130 6.63 3.41 -0.57
C TRP A 130 6.27 4.80 -0.08
N CYS A 131 5.48 5.50 -0.90
CA CYS A 131 4.93 6.81 -0.60
C CYS A 131 3.56 6.97 -1.28
N SER A 132 2.84 8.03 -0.95
CA SER A 132 1.52 8.31 -1.53
C SER A 132 1.53 8.42 -3.05
N ALA A 133 2.58 9.03 -3.64
CA ALA A 133 2.73 9.14 -5.09
C ALA A 133 2.88 7.76 -5.77
N LEU A 134 3.66 6.84 -5.19
CA LEU A 134 3.78 5.47 -5.69
C LEU A 134 2.45 4.73 -5.57
N MET A 135 1.71 4.92 -4.47
CA MET A 135 0.36 4.35 -4.31
C MET A 135 -0.57 4.79 -5.43
N ASP A 136 -0.61 6.08 -5.77
CA ASP A 136 -1.44 6.61 -6.85
C ASP A 136 -1.07 6.00 -8.22
N TYR A 137 0.24 5.88 -8.52
CA TYR A 137 0.69 5.23 -9.76
C TYR A 137 0.37 3.73 -9.79
N ALA A 138 0.49 3.05 -8.66
CA ALA A 138 0.18 1.62 -8.57
C ALA A 138 -1.32 1.36 -8.75
N VAL A 139 -2.19 2.19 -8.16
CA VAL A 139 -3.64 2.14 -8.38
C VAL A 139 -3.98 2.35 -9.85
N ASP A 140 -3.46 3.41 -10.48
CA ASP A 140 -3.66 3.69 -11.90
C ASP A 140 -3.16 2.53 -12.77
N GLY A 141 -1.97 2.01 -12.47
CA GLY A 141 -1.38 0.89 -13.21
C GLY A 141 -2.17 -0.40 -13.14
N LEU A 142 -2.52 -0.82 -11.92
CA LEU A 142 -3.24 -2.07 -11.71
C LEU A 142 -4.66 -2.03 -12.27
N THR A 143 -5.39 -0.92 -12.11
CA THR A 143 -6.76 -0.79 -12.64
C THR A 143 -6.82 -0.77 -14.15
N HIS A 144 -5.78 -0.26 -14.83
CA HIS A 144 -5.70 -0.32 -16.29
C HIS A 144 -5.22 -1.68 -16.82
N ARG A 145 -4.35 -2.38 -16.07
CA ARG A 145 -3.89 -3.73 -16.45
C ARG A 145 -4.93 -4.81 -16.20
N TYR A 146 -5.75 -4.61 -15.16
CA TYR A 146 -6.73 -5.57 -14.67
C TYR A 146 -8.10 -4.87 -14.47
N PRO A 147 -8.92 -4.73 -15.53
CA PRO A 147 -10.15 -3.95 -15.47
C PRO A 147 -11.23 -4.49 -14.50
N GLN A 148 -11.09 -5.72 -13.99
CA GLN A 148 -11.93 -6.27 -12.92
C GLN A 148 -11.61 -5.67 -11.55
N LEU A 149 -10.44 -5.03 -11.37
CA LEU A 149 -10.08 -4.33 -10.15
C LEU A 149 -10.83 -3.00 -10.07
N ARG A 150 -11.57 -2.82 -8.99
CA ARG A 150 -12.24 -1.56 -8.65
C ARG A 150 -11.40 -0.78 -7.65
N ALA A 151 -11.25 0.52 -7.85
CA ALA A 151 -10.56 1.41 -6.93
C ALA A 151 -11.44 2.60 -6.59
N GLU A 152 -11.52 2.93 -5.30
CA GLU A 152 -12.22 4.11 -4.81
C GLU A 152 -11.46 4.76 -3.66
N SER A 153 -11.63 6.08 -3.48
CA SER A 153 -11.14 6.77 -2.30
C SER A 153 -12.22 6.72 -1.22
N ILE A 154 -11.94 6.03 -0.12
CA ILE A 154 -12.86 5.91 1.02
C ILE A 154 -12.86 7.16 1.91
N GLY A 155 -11.89 8.05 1.72
CA GLY A 155 -11.72 9.30 2.45
C GLY A 155 -10.43 9.99 2.09
N ARG A 156 -10.11 11.03 2.83
CA ARG A 156 -8.88 11.81 2.63
C ARG A 156 -8.13 11.98 3.95
N SER A 157 -6.81 11.96 3.86
CA SER A 157 -5.91 12.26 4.97
C SER A 157 -5.98 13.75 5.38
N VAL A 158 -5.28 14.12 6.44
CA VAL A 158 -5.14 15.51 6.90
C VAL A 158 -4.66 16.43 5.77
N LEU A 159 -3.72 15.99 4.94
CA LEU A 159 -3.24 16.76 3.78
C LEU A 159 -4.04 16.49 2.49
N SER A 160 -5.26 15.95 2.63
CA SER A 160 -6.18 15.71 1.52
C SER A 160 -5.72 14.67 0.50
N ARG A 161 -4.80 13.78 0.84
CA ARG A 161 -4.44 12.63 0.01
C ARG A 161 -5.53 11.56 0.08
N PRO A 162 -5.80 10.84 -1.02
CA PRO A 162 -6.81 9.78 -1.00
C PRO A 162 -6.35 8.61 -0.12
N VAL A 163 -7.26 8.06 0.68
CA VAL A 163 -7.13 6.73 1.28
C VAL A 163 -7.81 5.76 0.32
N TRP A 164 -7.04 4.95 -0.38
CA TRP A 164 -7.53 4.06 -1.43
C TRP A 164 -8.05 2.74 -0.88
N ALA A 165 -9.23 2.32 -1.35
CA ALA A 165 -9.72 0.94 -1.28
C ALA A 165 -9.68 0.30 -2.65
N LEU A 166 -9.13 -0.92 -2.73
CA LEU A 166 -8.95 -1.72 -3.94
C LEU A 166 -9.74 -3.01 -3.78
N THR A 167 -10.75 -3.24 -4.62
CA THR A 167 -11.67 -4.36 -4.49
C THR A 167 -11.65 -5.26 -5.73
N VAL A 168 -11.52 -6.57 -5.54
CA VAL A 168 -11.55 -7.59 -6.59
C VAL A 168 -12.34 -8.82 -6.12
N GLY A 169 -12.89 -9.57 -7.08
CA GLY A 169 -13.75 -10.72 -6.83
C GLY A 169 -15.21 -10.35 -6.60
N ASP A 170 -16.09 -11.32 -6.73
CA ASP A 170 -17.54 -11.18 -6.62
C ASP A 170 -18.17 -12.22 -5.67
N GLY A 171 -17.31 -12.86 -4.85
CA GLY A 171 -17.74 -13.85 -3.86
C GLY A 171 -18.59 -13.26 -2.74
N LEU A 172 -19.43 -14.08 -2.13
CA LEU A 172 -20.31 -13.63 -1.04
C LEU A 172 -19.56 -13.30 0.25
N ARG A 173 -18.37 -13.87 0.45
CA ARG A 173 -17.53 -13.59 1.61
C ARG A 173 -16.74 -12.30 1.38
N ARG A 174 -17.16 -11.22 2.01
CA ARG A 174 -16.43 -9.95 1.98
C ARG A 174 -15.34 -9.96 3.04
N VAL A 175 -14.10 -9.65 2.66
CA VAL A 175 -12.96 -9.54 3.58
C VAL A 175 -12.23 -8.22 3.35
N LEU A 176 -11.70 -7.63 4.43
CA LEU A 176 -11.03 -6.34 4.38
C LEU A 176 -9.64 -6.45 5.00
N TYR A 177 -8.61 -6.13 4.21
CA TYR A 177 -7.22 -6.08 4.65
C TYR A 177 -6.73 -4.64 4.66
N SER A 178 -6.14 -4.19 5.75
CA SER A 178 -5.58 -2.84 5.88
C SER A 178 -4.10 -2.89 6.27
N ALA A 179 -3.35 -1.86 5.90
CA ALA A 179 -1.94 -1.74 6.21
C ALA A 179 -1.54 -0.28 6.43
N ALA A 180 -0.36 -0.08 7.01
CA ALA A 180 0.21 1.23 7.30
C ALA A 180 -0.78 2.18 8.03
N HIS A 181 -1.40 1.68 9.11
CA HIS A 181 -2.04 2.54 10.11
C HIS A 181 -0.98 3.41 10.83
N HIS A 182 0.23 2.89 10.95
CA HIS A 182 1.37 3.61 11.47
C HIS A 182 2.35 3.96 10.35
N ALA A 183 2.81 5.20 10.36
CA ALA A 183 3.65 5.78 9.32
C ALA A 183 4.97 5.02 9.08
N ASN A 184 5.65 4.61 10.15
CA ASN A 184 6.93 3.89 10.06
C ASN A 184 6.80 2.37 9.82
N GLU A 185 5.57 1.89 9.62
CA GLU A 185 5.26 0.50 9.28
C GLU A 185 4.91 0.35 7.78
N TRP A 186 5.38 1.28 6.95
CA TRP A 186 5.06 1.39 5.52
C TRP A 186 5.41 0.13 4.69
N ILE A 187 6.30 -0.75 5.17
CA ILE A 187 6.65 -2.03 4.50
C ILE A 187 5.43 -2.95 4.33
N THR A 188 4.38 -2.75 5.12
CA THR A 188 3.12 -3.49 5.02
C THR A 188 2.28 -3.07 3.80
N THR A 189 2.48 -1.85 3.26
CA THR A 189 1.85 -1.40 2.01
C THR A 189 2.27 -2.23 0.80
N PRO A 190 3.58 -2.37 0.46
CA PRO A 190 3.99 -3.25 -0.64
C PRO A 190 3.61 -4.71 -0.42
N LEU A 191 3.47 -5.18 0.82
CA LEU A 191 3.01 -6.55 1.10
C LEU A 191 1.59 -6.76 0.56
N LEU A 192 0.65 -5.90 0.90
CA LEU A 192 -0.73 -6.01 0.40
C LEU A 192 -0.81 -5.75 -1.11
N MET A 193 -0.07 -4.79 -1.62
CA MET A 193 -0.07 -4.47 -3.05
C MET A 193 0.54 -5.60 -3.89
N LYS A 194 1.63 -6.25 -3.42
CA LYS A 194 2.21 -7.42 -4.08
C LYS A 194 1.23 -8.60 -4.08
N TYR A 195 0.51 -8.83 -2.98
CA TYR A 195 -0.52 -9.86 -2.94
C TYR A 195 -1.61 -9.61 -3.98
N LEU A 196 -2.10 -8.38 -4.06
CA LEU A 196 -3.11 -7.99 -5.04
C LEU A 196 -2.62 -8.21 -6.48
N GLU A 197 -1.42 -7.72 -6.84
CA GLU A 197 -0.87 -7.91 -8.20
C GLU A 197 -0.64 -9.39 -8.50
N THR A 198 -0.16 -10.18 -7.52
CA THR A 198 0.04 -11.63 -7.67
C THR A 198 -1.29 -12.35 -7.94
N LEU A 199 -2.34 -12.02 -7.18
CA LEU A 199 -3.66 -12.63 -7.35
C LEU A 199 -4.28 -12.26 -8.70
N LEU A 200 -4.21 -10.99 -9.10
CA LEU A 200 -4.72 -10.53 -10.40
C LEU A 200 -3.97 -11.15 -11.58
N HIS A 201 -2.65 -11.29 -11.46
CA HIS A 201 -1.84 -11.94 -12.48
C HIS A 201 -2.17 -13.43 -12.59
N ALA A 202 -2.26 -14.11 -11.45
CA ALA A 202 -2.58 -15.55 -11.40
C ALA A 202 -3.98 -15.84 -11.95
N ASP A 203 -4.97 -14.98 -11.65
CA ASP A 203 -6.32 -15.09 -12.20
C ASP A 203 -6.30 -14.95 -13.73
N ALA A 204 -5.64 -13.92 -14.26
CA ALA A 204 -5.52 -13.70 -15.70
C ALA A 204 -4.74 -14.82 -16.43
N ALA A 205 -3.83 -15.51 -15.74
CA ALA A 205 -3.02 -16.60 -16.30
C ALA A 205 -3.63 -18.00 -16.05
N GLY A 206 -4.70 -18.13 -15.27
CA GLY A 206 -5.25 -19.42 -14.85
C GLY A 206 -4.33 -20.18 -13.89
N GLU A 207 -3.58 -19.46 -13.05
CA GLU A 207 -2.59 -19.99 -12.12
C GLU A 207 -3.12 -20.07 -10.69
N THR A 208 -2.29 -20.61 -9.80
CA THR A 208 -2.62 -20.74 -8.37
C THR A 208 -1.88 -19.71 -7.52
N VAL A 209 -2.51 -19.32 -6.40
CA VAL A 209 -1.86 -18.55 -5.33
C VAL A 209 -1.90 -19.39 -4.07
N PHE A 210 -0.75 -19.65 -3.47
CA PHE A 210 -0.60 -20.53 -2.31
C PHE A 210 -1.31 -21.89 -2.48
N GLY A 211 -1.23 -22.48 -3.70
CA GLY A 211 -1.80 -23.79 -4.02
C GLY A 211 -3.31 -23.78 -4.33
N TYR A 212 -3.99 -22.66 -4.29
CA TYR A 212 -5.41 -22.51 -4.65
C TYR A 212 -5.55 -21.81 -6.00
N PRO A 213 -6.41 -22.26 -6.93
CA PRO A 213 -6.71 -21.52 -8.15
C PRO A 213 -7.14 -20.08 -7.83
N ALA A 214 -6.56 -19.10 -8.53
CA ALA A 214 -6.85 -17.70 -8.26
C ALA A 214 -8.33 -17.37 -8.52
N GLU A 215 -8.92 -17.96 -9.55
CA GLU A 215 -10.36 -17.84 -9.85
C GLU A 215 -11.25 -18.34 -8.71
N ASP A 216 -10.87 -19.45 -8.04
CA ASP A 216 -11.61 -19.97 -6.88
C ASP A 216 -11.58 -19.02 -5.69
N ILE A 217 -10.43 -18.35 -5.47
CA ILE A 217 -10.31 -17.34 -4.41
C ILE A 217 -11.27 -16.19 -4.70
N LEU A 218 -11.26 -15.66 -5.93
CA LEU A 218 -12.07 -14.52 -6.34
C LEU A 218 -13.57 -14.88 -6.49
N PHE A 219 -13.88 -16.12 -6.79
CA PHE A 219 -15.27 -16.64 -6.81
C PHE A 219 -15.85 -16.75 -5.39
N ARG A 220 -15.05 -17.12 -4.39
CA ARG A 220 -15.49 -17.27 -3.00
C ARG A 220 -15.51 -15.97 -2.23
N ALA A 221 -14.56 -15.08 -2.51
CA ALA A 221 -14.37 -13.84 -1.76
C ALA A 221 -14.51 -12.59 -2.63
N THR A 222 -15.12 -11.56 -2.05
CA THR A 222 -14.90 -10.17 -2.43
C THR A 222 -13.81 -9.63 -1.52
N LEU A 223 -12.61 -9.48 -2.08
CA LEU A 223 -11.43 -9.03 -1.36
C LEU A 223 -11.26 -7.53 -1.53
N THR A 224 -11.25 -6.80 -0.43
CA THR A 224 -10.98 -5.36 -0.40
C THR A 224 -9.69 -5.09 0.38
N LEU A 225 -8.79 -4.29 -0.18
CA LEU A 225 -7.55 -3.87 0.45
C LEU A 225 -7.54 -2.36 0.64
N VAL A 226 -7.12 -1.90 1.81
CA VAL A 226 -6.77 -0.50 2.11
C VAL A 226 -5.28 -0.45 2.47
N PRO A 227 -4.38 -0.42 1.45
CA PRO A 227 -2.97 -0.71 1.65
C PRO A 227 -2.18 0.41 2.33
N LEU A 228 -2.72 1.63 2.39
CA LEU A 228 -2.04 2.80 2.92
C LEU A 228 -3.06 3.68 3.66
N VAL A 229 -3.23 3.40 4.96
CA VAL A 229 -4.19 4.13 5.80
C VAL A 229 -3.67 5.52 6.15
N ASP A 230 -2.36 5.67 6.42
CA ASP A 230 -1.70 6.93 6.77
C ASP A 230 -0.74 7.42 5.67
N PRO A 231 -1.25 7.97 4.55
CA PRO A 231 -0.41 8.42 3.46
C PRO A 231 0.49 9.61 3.80
N ASP A 232 0.06 10.49 4.71
CA ASP A 232 0.81 11.69 5.08
C ASP A 232 1.98 11.36 6.00
N GLY A 233 1.74 10.52 7.01
CA GLY A 233 2.77 10.05 7.92
C GLY A 233 3.82 9.20 7.21
N VAL A 234 3.39 8.30 6.32
CA VAL A 234 4.31 7.51 5.48
C VAL A 234 5.19 8.41 4.62
N ASP A 235 4.64 9.46 4.01
CA ASP A 235 5.44 10.40 3.22
C ASP A 235 6.45 11.19 4.09
N LEU A 236 6.11 11.47 5.35
CA LEU A 236 7.05 12.07 6.30
C LEU A 236 8.23 11.14 6.56
N VAL A 237 7.95 9.88 6.93
CA VAL A 237 8.97 8.89 7.29
C VAL A 237 9.87 8.53 6.10
N THR A 238 9.29 8.41 4.91
CA THR A 238 10.02 8.00 3.70
C THR A 238 10.66 9.16 2.93
N GLY A 239 10.56 10.39 3.48
CA GLY A 239 11.16 11.60 2.89
C GLY A 239 10.44 12.08 1.62
N ALA A 240 9.21 11.64 1.38
CA ALA A 240 8.38 12.09 0.27
C ALA A 240 7.53 13.33 0.61
N LEU A 241 7.40 13.68 1.90
CA LEU A 241 6.67 14.88 2.30
C LEU A 241 7.43 16.13 1.87
N PRO A 242 6.81 17.04 1.09
CA PRO A 242 7.45 18.27 0.68
C PRO A 242 7.82 19.17 1.87
N GLU A 243 8.85 20.00 1.69
CA GLU A 243 9.15 21.09 2.64
C GLU A 243 7.96 22.05 2.75
N GLY A 244 7.69 22.51 3.98
CA GLY A 244 6.60 23.44 4.25
C GLY A 244 5.96 23.22 5.63
N GLU A 245 4.84 23.91 5.85
CA GLU A 245 4.19 24.02 7.16
C GLU A 245 3.88 22.66 7.82
N ALA A 246 3.42 21.66 7.06
CA ALA A 246 3.11 20.36 7.62
C ALA A 246 4.35 19.65 8.18
N LYS A 247 5.47 19.70 7.46
CA LYS A 247 6.75 19.11 7.89
C LYS A 247 7.35 19.88 9.06
N GLU A 248 7.27 21.21 9.05
CA GLU A 248 7.72 22.07 10.14
C GLU A 248 6.92 21.80 11.42
N ARG A 249 5.60 21.64 11.30
CA ARG A 249 4.72 21.28 12.41
C ARG A 249 5.06 19.90 12.98
N ALA A 250 5.27 18.89 12.14
CA ALA A 250 5.67 17.56 12.59
C ALA A 250 7.03 17.61 13.33
N ALA A 251 8.00 18.36 12.81
CA ALA A 251 9.29 18.57 13.48
C ALA A 251 9.14 19.27 14.83
N ALA A 252 8.25 20.24 14.96
CA ALA A 252 7.96 20.92 16.22
C ALA A 252 7.33 19.96 17.24
N ILE A 253 6.37 19.12 16.82
CA ILE A 253 5.80 18.08 17.69
C ILE A 253 6.91 17.11 18.14
N ALA A 254 7.77 16.65 17.23
CA ALA A 254 8.84 15.71 17.56
C ALA A 254 9.85 16.30 18.55
N ALA A 255 10.10 17.61 18.51
CA ALA A 255 11.01 18.29 19.43
C ALA A 255 10.56 18.20 20.90
N ASP A 256 9.26 18.04 21.16
CA ASP A 256 8.71 17.82 22.52
C ASP A 256 8.95 16.38 23.02
N PHE A 257 9.35 15.46 22.14
CA PHE A 257 9.59 14.04 22.43
C PHE A 257 10.99 13.59 21.97
N PRO A 258 12.06 14.16 22.50
CA PRO A 258 13.43 13.96 21.98
C PRO A 258 13.96 12.52 22.13
N ALA A 259 13.30 11.67 22.90
CA ALA A 259 13.65 10.26 23.03
C ALA A 259 13.14 9.41 21.84
N ILE A 260 12.25 9.96 21.01
CA ILE A 260 11.71 9.28 19.81
C ILE A 260 12.51 9.77 18.60
N PRO A 261 13.19 8.85 17.85
CA PRO A 261 13.93 9.24 16.65
C PRO A 261 13.02 9.91 15.61
N TYR A 262 13.45 11.02 15.04
CA TYR A 262 12.69 11.71 14.00
C TYR A 262 13.44 11.69 12.67
N PRO A 263 12.77 11.32 11.53
CA PRO A 263 11.35 10.91 11.42
C PRO A 263 11.08 9.42 11.68
N ASP A 264 12.09 8.57 11.86
CA ASP A 264 11.97 7.11 11.85
C ASP A 264 11.04 6.56 12.95
N GLY A 265 10.99 7.21 14.12
CA GLY A 265 10.10 6.84 15.21
C GLY A 265 8.66 7.35 15.06
N TRP A 266 8.33 8.06 13.97
CA TRP A 266 7.00 8.63 13.76
C TRP A 266 5.99 7.56 13.35
N LYS A 267 5.03 7.25 14.23
CA LYS A 267 3.93 6.30 14.00
C LYS A 267 2.60 6.99 13.67
N ALA A 268 2.41 8.20 14.18
CA ALA A 268 1.17 8.96 14.09
C ALA A 268 0.88 9.45 12.66
N ASN A 269 -0.35 9.92 12.42
CA ASN A 269 -0.61 10.73 11.23
C ASN A 269 0.14 12.07 11.31
N ILE A 270 0.08 12.87 10.25
CA ILE A 270 0.83 14.14 10.19
C ILE A 270 0.40 15.17 11.24
N ALA A 271 -0.77 15.02 11.86
CA ALA A 271 -1.24 15.85 12.94
C ALA A 271 -0.77 15.38 14.33
N GLY A 272 -0.04 14.28 14.41
CA GLY A 272 0.46 13.71 15.67
C GLY A 272 -0.57 12.88 16.43
N VAL A 273 -1.53 12.27 15.75
CA VAL A 273 -2.55 11.36 16.30
C VAL A 273 -2.23 9.93 15.88
N ASP A 274 -2.15 9.01 16.82
CA ASP A 274 -1.96 7.58 16.55
C ASP A 274 -3.27 6.96 16.03
N LEU A 275 -3.28 6.61 14.74
CA LEU A 275 -4.50 6.16 14.06
C LEU A 275 -5.06 4.85 14.60
N ASN A 276 -4.21 3.97 15.15
CA ASN A 276 -4.65 2.71 15.74
C ASN A 276 -5.04 2.83 17.23
N LEU A 277 -5.18 4.06 17.72
CA LEU A 277 -5.74 4.42 19.03
C LEU A 277 -7.00 5.31 18.90
N GLN A 278 -7.63 5.32 17.72
CA GLN A 278 -8.77 6.17 17.41
C GLN A 278 -10.12 5.46 17.40
N TYR A 279 -10.14 4.14 17.57
CA TYR A 279 -11.40 3.38 17.50
C TYR A 279 -12.08 3.27 18.85
N PRO A 280 -13.45 3.25 18.92
CA PRO A 280 -14.19 3.36 20.19
C PRO A 280 -14.22 2.07 21.05
N ALA A 281 -13.28 1.14 20.87
CA ALA A 281 -13.13 -0.07 21.68
C ALA A 281 -12.27 0.22 22.92
N GLY A 282 -12.89 0.61 24.02
CA GLY A 282 -12.19 0.95 25.26
C GLY A 282 -11.29 2.20 25.16
N TRP A 283 -11.67 3.18 24.33
CA TRP A 283 -10.90 4.39 24.07
C TRP A 283 -10.55 5.18 25.35
N ASP A 284 -11.49 5.32 26.30
CA ASP A 284 -11.20 6.01 27.57
C ASP A 284 -10.11 5.30 28.37
N THR A 285 -10.03 3.97 28.30
CA THR A 285 -8.97 3.19 28.94
C THR A 285 -7.63 3.43 28.23
N ALA A 286 -7.60 3.41 26.89
CA ALA A 286 -6.41 3.75 26.12
C ALA A 286 -5.91 5.15 26.48
N ARG A 287 -6.83 6.14 26.52
CA ARG A 287 -6.52 7.53 26.89
C ARG A 287 -5.88 7.60 28.27
N ALA A 288 -6.47 6.95 29.26
CA ALA A 288 -5.94 6.98 30.63
C ALA A 288 -4.52 6.39 30.70
N ILE A 289 -4.27 5.27 30.00
CA ILE A 289 -2.96 4.62 29.93
C ILE A 289 -1.94 5.54 29.24
N LYS A 290 -2.27 6.06 28.05
CA LYS A 290 -1.34 6.85 27.24
C LYS A 290 -1.04 8.21 27.87
N PHE A 291 -2.02 8.86 28.50
CA PHE A 291 -1.83 10.11 29.23
C PHE A 291 -0.91 9.91 30.44
N ALA A 292 -1.07 8.80 31.18
CA ALA A 292 -0.17 8.46 32.28
C ALA A 292 1.29 8.20 31.81
N GLN A 293 1.48 7.84 30.55
CA GLN A 293 2.79 7.67 29.91
C GLN A 293 3.35 8.98 29.32
N GLY A 294 2.61 10.10 29.41
CA GLY A 294 3.04 11.41 28.90
C GLY A 294 2.62 11.75 27.48
N TYR A 295 1.74 10.94 26.86
CA TYR A 295 1.18 11.18 25.53
C TYR A 295 -0.20 11.85 25.64
N ASP A 296 -0.26 13.03 26.25
CA ASP A 296 -1.50 13.79 26.51
C ASP A 296 -1.77 14.91 25.50
N ARG A 297 -0.94 15.04 24.47
CA ARG A 297 -1.00 16.00 23.38
C ARG A 297 -0.46 15.39 22.08
N PRO A 298 -0.62 16.06 20.92
CA PRO A 298 -0.03 15.60 19.67
C PRO A 298 1.42 15.16 19.84
N ALA A 299 1.71 13.93 19.40
CA ALA A 299 2.99 13.26 19.60
C ALA A 299 3.36 12.42 18.35
N PRO A 300 4.64 12.06 18.20
CA PRO A 300 5.05 11.15 17.12
C PRO A 300 4.38 9.77 17.18
N ARG A 301 3.83 9.37 18.34
CA ARG A 301 3.13 8.10 18.58
C ARG A 301 2.30 8.17 19.86
N ASP A 302 1.41 7.23 20.04
CA ASP A 302 0.70 6.96 21.30
C ASP A 302 -0.28 8.07 21.76
N PHE A 303 -0.45 9.17 21.03
CA PHE A 303 -1.50 10.14 21.33
C PHE A 303 -2.84 9.67 20.72
N VAL A 304 -3.82 9.47 21.58
CA VAL A 304 -5.14 8.93 21.22
C VAL A 304 -6.08 9.94 20.53
N GLY A 305 -5.68 11.22 20.43
CA GLY A 305 -6.54 12.31 19.98
C GLY A 305 -7.47 12.84 21.07
N ASP A 306 -8.36 13.78 20.70
CA ASP A 306 -9.28 14.43 21.63
C ASP A 306 -10.55 13.60 21.88
N ALA A 307 -10.96 12.80 20.90
CA ALA A 307 -12.07 11.85 20.94
C ALA A 307 -11.85 10.72 19.93
N PRO A 308 -12.58 9.59 20.04
CA PRO A 308 -12.49 8.52 19.04
C PRO A 308 -12.96 9.01 17.67
N LEU A 309 -12.36 8.49 16.60
CA LEU A 309 -12.69 8.76 15.19
C LEU A 309 -12.65 10.26 14.81
N THR A 310 -11.75 11.02 15.43
CA THR A 310 -11.50 12.43 15.06
C THR A 310 -10.41 12.57 13.98
N ALA A 311 -9.51 11.59 13.87
CA ALA A 311 -8.57 11.51 12.76
C ALA A 311 -9.32 11.11 11.47
N PRO A 312 -9.20 11.88 10.38
CA PRO A 312 -10.00 11.65 9.19
C PRO A 312 -9.73 10.28 8.54
N GLU A 313 -8.50 9.76 8.64
CA GLU A 313 -8.10 8.46 8.12
C GLU A 313 -8.82 7.31 8.86
N SER A 314 -8.80 7.33 10.18
CA SER A 314 -9.45 6.30 11.01
C SER A 314 -10.98 6.38 10.89
N ALA A 315 -11.54 7.60 10.84
CA ALA A 315 -12.97 7.81 10.62
C ALA A 315 -13.42 7.27 9.26
N ALA A 316 -12.63 7.51 8.21
CA ALA A 316 -12.92 7.01 6.87
C ALA A 316 -12.89 5.47 6.81
N LEU A 317 -11.86 4.84 7.41
CA LEU A 317 -11.78 3.39 7.44
C LEU A 317 -12.90 2.76 8.27
N ALA A 318 -13.26 3.34 9.42
CA ALA A 318 -14.37 2.86 10.23
C ALA A 318 -15.70 2.91 9.48
N ALA A 319 -16.04 4.06 8.88
CA ALA A 319 -17.27 4.23 8.11
C ALA A 319 -17.31 3.29 6.89
N PHE A 320 -16.18 3.09 6.21
CA PHE A 320 -16.08 2.17 5.09
C PHE A 320 -16.25 0.71 5.55
N THR A 321 -15.65 0.34 6.69
CA THR A 321 -15.80 -1.01 7.27
C THR A 321 -17.26 -1.30 7.62
N GLU A 322 -17.97 -0.34 8.23
CA GLU A 322 -19.39 -0.47 8.52
C GLU A 322 -20.24 -0.65 7.25
N ALA A 323 -19.96 0.13 6.21
CA ALA A 323 -20.67 0.04 4.93
C ALA A 323 -20.35 -1.26 4.17
N LEU A 324 -19.11 -1.74 4.22
CA LEU A 324 -18.67 -2.98 3.58
C LEU A 324 -19.24 -4.21 4.30
N ASP A 325 -19.42 -4.14 5.63
CA ASP A 325 -19.88 -5.24 6.49
C ASP A 325 -19.07 -6.54 6.28
N PRO A 326 -17.72 -6.53 6.47
CA PRO A 326 -16.89 -7.67 6.14
C PRO A 326 -17.05 -8.82 7.13
N ALA A 327 -16.87 -10.05 6.65
CA ALA A 327 -16.86 -11.26 7.47
C ALA A 327 -15.57 -11.42 8.28
N LEU A 328 -14.49 -10.74 7.88
CA LEU A 328 -13.18 -10.80 8.51
C LEU A 328 -12.36 -9.56 8.16
N VAL A 329 -11.53 -9.11 9.11
CA VAL A 329 -10.51 -8.08 8.85
C VAL A 329 -9.11 -8.57 9.21
N LEU A 330 -8.12 -8.18 8.37
CA LEU A 330 -6.69 -8.25 8.71
C LEU A 330 -6.13 -6.83 8.77
N ALA A 331 -5.49 -6.48 9.89
CA ALA A 331 -4.75 -5.23 10.04
C ALA A 331 -3.25 -5.55 10.12
N TYR A 332 -2.51 -5.17 9.08
CA TYR A 332 -1.07 -5.41 8.99
C TYR A 332 -0.28 -4.31 9.65
N HIS A 333 0.60 -4.73 10.56
CA HIS A 333 1.50 -3.92 11.36
C HIS A 333 2.92 -4.50 11.32
N THR A 334 3.85 -3.86 11.95
CA THR A 334 5.17 -4.32 12.31
C THR A 334 5.47 -3.90 13.76
N GLN A 335 6.09 -4.69 14.56
CA GLN A 335 6.89 -5.87 14.32
C GLN A 335 6.68 -6.92 15.43
N GLY A 336 7.14 -8.18 15.23
CA GLY A 336 7.10 -9.21 16.29
C GLY A 336 6.88 -10.63 15.78
N ASN A 337 6.49 -10.83 14.49
CA ASN A 337 6.06 -12.11 13.95
C ASN A 337 4.96 -12.75 14.81
N VAL A 338 3.95 -11.97 15.16
CA VAL A 338 2.85 -12.37 16.04
C VAL A 338 1.49 -12.01 15.44
N ILE A 339 0.48 -12.81 15.77
CA ILE A 339 -0.91 -12.67 15.35
C ILE A 339 -1.75 -12.41 16.60
N TYR A 340 -2.32 -11.22 16.74
CA TYR A 340 -3.30 -10.91 17.77
C TYR A 340 -4.69 -11.18 17.22
N TRP A 341 -5.47 -12.07 17.86
CA TRP A 341 -6.66 -12.70 17.29
C TRP A 341 -7.97 -12.45 18.04
N LYS A 342 -7.92 -11.90 19.25
CA LYS A 342 -9.09 -11.59 20.08
C LYS A 342 -9.01 -10.19 20.67
N TYR A 343 -10.09 -9.74 21.30
CA TYR A 343 -10.17 -8.50 22.08
C TYR A 343 -10.75 -8.78 23.45
N LEU A 344 -9.95 -8.64 24.50
CA LEU A 344 -10.35 -8.97 25.89
C LEU A 344 -11.01 -10.36 25.95
N ASN A 345 -12.30 -10.40 26.35
CA ASN A 345 -13.10 -11.63 26.44
C ASN A 345 -13.94 -11.87 25.16
N PHE A 346 -13.80 -11.05 24.12
CA PHE A 346 -14.47 -11.26 22.83
C PHE A 346 -13.64 -12.24 21.99
N GLU A 347 -14.18 -13.44 21.80
CA GLU A 347 -13.60 -14.51 20.99
C GLU A 347 -14.65 -14.97 19.96
N PRO A 348 -14.76 -14.27 18.81
CA PRO A 348 -15.74 -14.65 17.79
C PRO A 348 -15.57 -16.09 17.34
N GLU A 349 -16.66 -16.74 16.97
CA GLU A 349 -16.66 -18.13 16.51
C GLU A 349 -15.67 -18.36 15.38
N GLY A 350 -14.85 -19.41 15.49
CA GLY A 350 -13.82 -19.77 14.50
C GLY A 350 -12.56 -18.91 14.51
N SER A 351 -12.51 -17.77 15.24
CA SER A 351 -11.36 -16.86 15.20
C SER A 351 -10.06 -17.53 15.70
N ARG A 352 -10.13 -18.35 16.74
CA ARG A 352 -8.96 -19.07 17.23
C ARG A 352 -8.46 -20.12 16.25
N ALA A 353 -9.36 -20.93 15.70
CA ALA A 353 -9.00 -21.98 14.74
C ALA A 353 -8.30 -21.40 13.51
N LEU A 354 -8.77 -20.24 13.03
CA LEU A 354 -8.15 -19.55 11.91
C LEU A 354 -6.80 -18.92 12.29
N ALA A 355 -6.64 -18.39 13.52
CA ALA A 355 -5.34 -17.92 14.03
C ALA A 355 -4.30 -19.05 14.11
N GLU A 356 -4.72 -20.25 14.53
CA GLU A 356 -3.88 -21.45 14.57
C GLU A 356 -3.41 -21.86 13.15
N GLN A 357 -4.30 -21.76 12.17
CA GLN A 357 -3.93 -22.01 10.77
C GLN A 357 -2.97 -20.95 10.23
N PHE A 358 -3.23 -19.68 10.52
CA PHE A 358 -2.31 -18.58 10.15
C PHE A 358 -0.93 -18.78 10.76
N ALA A 359 -0.85 -19.17 12.03
CA ALA A 359 0.40 -19.49 12.71
C ALA A 359 1.12 -20.68 12.05
N ALA A 360 0.39 -21.72 11.68
CA ALA A 360 0.95 -22.90 11.04
C ALA A 360 1.57 -22.60 9.67
N VAL A 361 0.97 -21.70 8.87
CA VAL A 361 1.48 -21.39 7.51
C VAL A 361 2.53 -20.29 7.51
N SER A 362 2.56 -19.42 8.53
CA SER A 362 3.49 -18.29 8.60
C SER A 362 4.71 -18.55 9.49
N GLY A 363 4.58 -19.45 10.45
CA GLY A 363 5.55 -19.61 11.54
C GLY A 363 5.46 -18.51 12.61
N TYR A 364 4.44 -17.65 12.56
CA TYR A 364 4.20 -16.62 13.57
C TYR A 364 3.56 -17.21 14.81
N ALA A 365 3.83 -16.63 15.99
CA ALA A 365 3.07 -16.92 17.19
C ALA A 365 1.65 -16.35 17.07
N TYR A 366 0.65 -16.94 17.74
CA TYR A 366 -0.63 -16.28 17.97
C TYR A 366 -0.81 -16.07 19.47
N GLU A 367 -1.16 -14.86 19.85
CA GLU A 367 -1.14 -14.41 21.24
C GLU A 367 -2.33 -13.49 21.56
N ASP A 368 -2.53 -13.27 22.85
CA ASP A 368 -3.41 -12.23 23.36
C ASP A 368 -2.71 -10.87 23.28
N THR A 369 -3.42 -9.82 22.88
CA THR A 369 -2.85 -8.48 22.87
C THR A 369 -2.46 -8.05 24.30
N PRO A 370 -1.23 -7.54 24.52
CA PRO A 370 -0.83 -7.04 25.83
C PRO A 370 -1.78 -5.95 26.34
N TYR A 371 -2.14 -5.97 27.63
CA TYR A 371 -3.14 -5.07 28.22
C TYR A 371 -2.85 -3.58 27.93
N ALA A 372 -1.58 -3.16 28.01
CA ALA A 372 -1.20 -1.76 27.81
C ALA A 372 -1.41 -1.23 26.38
N SER A 373 -1.58 -2.13 25.39
CA SER A 373 -1.80 -1.81 23.97
C SER A 373 -3.06 -2.46 23.40
N GLY A 374 -3.89 -3.08 24.25
CA GLY A 374 -5.08 -3.83 23.84
C GLY A 374 -6.36 -3.01 23.87
N PHE A 375 -6.31 -1.71 23.56
CA PHE A 375 -7.49 -0.84 23.54
C PHE A 375 -7.43 0.15 22.39
N ALA A 376 -8.60 0.53 21.91
CA ALA A 376 -8.81 1.53 20.85
C ALA A 376 -8.21 1.20 19.49
N GLY A 377 -7.77 -0.05 19.26
CA GLY A 377 -7.29 -0.53 17.99
C GLY A 377 -8.40 -0.84 16.99
N TYR A 378 -8.08 -0.82 15.69
CA TYR A 378 -9.02 -1.14 14.61
C TYR A 378 -9.57 -2.56 14.74
N LYS A 379 -8.71 -3.55 14.92
CA LYS A 379 -9.10 -4.94 15.14
C LYS A 379 -10.00 -5.09 16.37
N ASP A 380 -9.66 -4.40 17.47
CA ASP A 380 -10.38 -4.48 18.73
C ASP A 380 -11.81 -3.96 18.60
N TRP A 381 -11.95 -2.81 17.92
CA TRP A 381 -13.25 -2.24 17.59
C TRP A 381 -14.06 -3.15 16.65
N PHE A 382 -13.41 -3.72 15.63
CA PHE A 382 -14.09 -4.62 14.71
C PHE A 382 -14.63 -5.85 15.45
N ILE A 383 -13.82 -6.50 16.25
CA ILE A 383 -14.24 -7.67 17.04
C ILE A 383 -15.40 -7.30 17.97
N GLN A 384 -15.28 -6.21 18.72
CA GLN A 384 -16.31 -5.77 19.68
C GLN A 384 -17.62 -5.39 19.00
N ASN A 385 -17.55 -4.70 17.85
CA ASN A 385 -18.73 -4.13 17.20
C ASN A 385 -19.47 -5.12 16.29
N PHE A 386 -18.74 -6.06 15.66
CA PHE A 386 -19.32 -7.00 14.69
C PHE A 386 -19.40 -8.44 15.18
N ASP A 387 -18.73 -8.79 16.28
CA ASP A 387 -18.58 -10.17 16.78
C ASP A 387 -18.11 -11.13 15.66
N ARG A 388 -17.09 -10.69 14.91
CA ARG A 388 -16.49 -11.42 13.77
C ARG A 388 -14.97 -11.49 13.89
N PRO A 389 -14.31 -12.49 13.25
CA PRO A 389 -12.86 -12.63 13.28
C PRO A 389 -12.12 -11.39 12.77
N GLY A 390 -11.27 -10.83 13.62
CA GLY A 390 -10.37 -9.72 13.30
C GLY A 390 -8.97 -10.02 13.82
N TYR A 391 -7.95 -9.68 13.03
CA TYR A 391 -6.56 -9.98 13.36
C TYR A 391 -5.68 -8.77 13.17
N THR A 392 -4.74 -8.57 14.11
CA THR A 392 -3.55 -7.75 13.88
C THR A 392 -2.40 -8.69 13.58
N ILE A 393 -1.74 -8.49 12.43
CA ILE A 393 -0.58 -9.27 12.00
C ILE A 393 0.65 -8.39 12.13
N GLU A 394 1.51 -8.67 13.09
CA GLU A 394 2.77 -7.97 13.34
C GLU A 394 3.91 -8.65 12.58
N CYS A 395 4.26 -8.11 11.41
CA CYS A 395 5.24 -8.70 10.51
C CYS A 395 6.68 -8.28 10.83
N GLY A 396 7.63 -9.18 10.63
CA GLY A 396 9.06 -8.90 10.71
C GLY A 396 9.58 -8.70 12.13
N LEU A 397 10.87 -8.45 12.27
CA LEU A 397 11.57 -8.36 13.55
C LEU A 397 12.53 -7.17 13.57
N GLY A 398 12.73 -6.57 14.75
CA GLY A 398 13.70 -5.49 14.96
C GLY A 398 13.05 -4.16 15.30
N GLU A 399 13.54 -3.06 14.74
CA GLU A 399 13.06 -1.70 15.00
C GLU A 399 12.46 -1.11 13.74
N ASN A 400 11.34 -0.38 13.89
CA ASN A 400 10.68 0.33 12.79
C ASN A 400 11.39 1.66 12.47
N PRO A 401 11.48 2.03 11.17
CA PRO A 401 11.00 1.29 10.00
C PRO A 401 11.83 0.04 9.72
N LEU A 402 11.17 -1.09 9.45
CA LEU A 402 11.88 -2.31 9.10
C LEU A 402 12.62 -2.14 7.76
N PRO A 403 13.88 -2.64 7.66
CA PRO A 403 14.62 -2.56 6.42
C PRO A 403 13.99 -3.42 5.31
N LEU A 404 14.03 -2.93 4.07
CA LEU A 404 13.51 -3.64 2.89
C LEU A 404 14.11 -5.03 2.68
N SER A 405 15.31 -5.30 3.23
CA SER A 405 15.91 -6.63 3.20
C SER A 405 15.08 -7.70 3.90
N GLN A 406 14.12 -7.34 4.76
CA GLN A 406 13.18 -8.28 5.37
C GLN A 406 11.95 -8.57 4.48
N PHE A 407 11.75 -7.83 3.40
CA PHE A 407 10.50 -7.92 2.63
C PHE A 407 10.21 -9.33 2.12
N GLU A 408 11.19 -10.04 1.55
CA GLU A 408 10.97 -11.38 1.00
C GLU A 408 10.63 -12.42 2.09
N SER A 409 11.19 -12.28 3.30
CA SER A 409 10.81 -13.14 4.43
C SER A 409 9.40 -12.83 4.94
N ILE A 410 9.02 -11.54 5.01
CA ILE A 410 7.68 -11.10 5.36
C ILE A 410 6.69 -11.61 4.30
N TRP A 411 6.98 -11.44 3.01
CA TRP A 411 6.15 -11.92 1.92
C TRP A 411 5.90 -13.42 2.01
N SER A 412 6.96 -14.20 2.16
CA SER A 412 6.88 -15.66 2.22
C SER A 412 6.03 -16.16 3.40
N ALA A 413 6.15 -15.50 4.56
CA ALA A 413 5.38 -15.85 5.75
C ALA A 413 3.89 -15.48 5.61
N ASN A 414 3.58 -14.40 4.88
CA ASN A 414 2.21 -13.86 4.86
C ASN A 414 1.36 -14.27 3.65
N LEU A 415 1.95 -14.84 2.60
CA LEU A 415 1.19 -15.29 1.42
C LEU A 415 0.09 -16.28 1.80
N GLY A 416 0.38 -17.22 2.72
CA GLY A 416 -0.60 -18.19 3.25
C GLY A 416 -1.70 -17.50 4.06
N ILE A 417 -1.36 -16.59 4.98
CA ILE A 417 -2.34 -15.84 5.79
C ILE A 417 -3.32 -15.10 4.89
N LEU A 418 -2.81 -14.30 3.93
CA LEU A 418 -3.62 -13.51 3.00
C LEU A 418 -4.59 -14.37 2.18
N THR A 419 -4.13 -15.55 1.74
CA THR A 419 -4.93 -16.48 0.93
C THR A 419 -5.99 -17.21 1.78
N LEU A 420 -5.61 -17.76 2.92
CA LEU A 420 -6.53 -18.50 3.79
C LEU A 420 -7.60 -17.60 4.40
N ALA A 421 -7.26 -16.34 4.75
CA ALA A 421 -8.23 -15.37 5.25
C ALA A 421 -9.31 -15.04 4.20
N ALA A 422 -8.95 -14.93 2.92
CA ALA A 422 -9.91 -14.74 1.84
C ALA A 422 -10.85 -15.94 1.73
N LEU A 423 -10.31 -17.15 1.78
CA LEU A 423 -11.06 -18.40 1.65
C LEU A 423 -11.91 -18.73 2.89
N GLY A 424 -11.49 -18.28 4.08
CA GLY A 424 -12.14 -18.58 5.36
C GLY A 424 -11.97 -20.02 5.83
N ILE A 425 -10.82 -20.59 5.51
CA ILE A 425 -10.43 -21.96 5.81
C ILE A 425 -9.09 -22.00 6.51
#